data_825492f94fc90c6206ee36287457b5bb
#
_entry.id   825492f94fc90c6206ee36287457b5bb
#
_cell.length_a   1.000
_cell.length_b   1.000
_cell.length_c   1.000
_cell.angle_alpha   90.00
_cell.angle_beta   90.00
_cell.angle_gamma   90.00
#
_symmetry.space_group_name_H-M   'P 1'
#
loop_
_entity.id
_entity.type
_entity.pdbx_description
1 polymer ?
#
loop_
_entity_poly.entity_id
_entity_poly.type
_entity_poly.pdbx_seq_one_letter_code
_entity_poly.pdbx_strand_id
1 'polypeptide(L)'
;MEQKKKKIIKFVLNFFVYILIIGGITVGLPKLLAWSLNIPYPMATITSGSMWPALKEGDLVFIKGVQGKNDLNIGDIIVYRNNLNNTFTIHRVVELGEDALTTRGDANFSKDAPVRYEDVVGKTLTVFGRPARVPNAGFITVYANKKLNQ
;
A
#
# COMPACT_ATOMS: atom_id res chain seq x y z
N MET A 1 -49.86 -18.33 4.69
CA MET A 1 -48.68 -19.07 4.28
C MET A 1 -47.89 -18.34 3.19
N GLU A 2 -48.49 -17.75 2.21
CA GLU A 2 -47.87 -17.06 1.07
C GLU A 2 -47.02 -15.84 1.47
N GLN A 3 -47.52 -15.02 2.38
CA GLN A 3 -46.78 -13.86 2.90
C GLN A 3 -45.45 -14.24 3.60
N LYS A 4 -45.43 -15.34 4.34
CA LYS A 4 -44.23 -15.86 4.99
C LYS A 4 -43.18 -16.34 3.95
N LYS A 5 -43.65 -17.03 2.91
CA LYS A 5 -42.79 -17.48 1.80
C LYS A 5 -42.15 -16.29 1.07
N LYS A 6 -42.92 -15.25 0.75
CA LYS A 6 -42.43 -14.02 0.10
C LYS A 6 -41.35 -13.29 0.95
N LYS A 7 -41.53 -13.23 2.29
CA LYS A 7 -40.55 -12.65 3.21
C LYS A 7 -39.23 -13.46 3.22
N ILE A 8 -39.33 -14.79 3.26
CA ILE A 8 -38.15 -15.66 3.24
C ILE A 8 -37.38 -15.54 1.92
N ILE A 9 -38.08 -15.56 0.77
CA ILE A 9 -37.47 -15.39 -0.54
C ILE A 9 -36.73 -14.03 -0.63
N LYS A 10 -37.37 -12.95 -0.19
CA LYS A 10 -36.75 -11.62 -0.18
C LYS A 10 -35.52 -11.56 0.73
N PHE A 11 -35.56 -12.20 1.88
CA PHE A 11 -34.42 -12.28 2.79
C PHE A 11 -33.26 -13.03 2.15
N VAL A 12 -33.50 -14.20 1.56
CA VAL A 12 -32.49 -15.01 0.88
C VAL A 12 -31.89 -14.25 -0.31
N LEU A 13 -32.75 -13.60 -1.12
CA LEU A 13 -32.26 -12.78 -2.24
C LEU A 13 -31.36 -11.65 -1.79
N ASN A 14 -31.78 -10.90 -0.76
CA ASN A 14 -30.97 -9.82 -0.21
C ASN A 14 -29.63 -10.35 0.35
N PHE A 15 -29.63 -11.49 1.02
CA PHE A 15 -28.42 -12.13 1.53
C PHE A 15 -27.42 -12.43 0.40
N PHE A 16 -27.87 -13.01 -0.70
CA PHE A 16 -27.02 -13.25 -1.87
C PHE A 16 -26.52 -11.96 -2.51
N VAL A 17 -27.35 -10.93 -2.60
CA VAL A 17 -26.96 -9.61 -3.11
C VAL A 17 -25.84 -9.02 -2.24
N TYR A 18 -25.96 -9.09 -0.91
CA TYR A 18 -24.88 -8.62 -0.01
C TYR A 18 -23.60 -9.40 -0.17
N ILE A 19 -23.65 -10.73 -0.31
CA ILE A 19 -22.47 -11.55 -0.58
C ILE A 19 -21.79 -11.15 -1.90
N LEU A 20 -22.57 -10.93 -2.96
CA LEU A 20 -22.05 -10.47 -4.25
C LEU A 20 -21.40 -9.08 -4.15
N ILE A 21 -22.01 -8.15 -3.43
CA ILE A 21 -21.46 -6.81 -3.22
C ILE A 21 -20.15 -6.90 -2.43
N ILE A 22 -20.14 -7.62 -1.31
CA ILE A 22 -18.94 -7.78 -0.48
C ILE A 22 -17.83 -8.48 -1.26
N GLY A 23 -18.14 -9.57 -1.97
CA GLY A 23 -17.19 -10.28 -2.83
C GLY A 23 -16.66 -9.42 -3.97
N GLY A 24 -17.53 -8.63 -4.60
CA GLY A 24 -17.16 -7.69 -5.66
C GLY A 24 -16.22 -6.59 -5.14
N ILE A 25 -16.48 -6.05 -3.96
CA ILE A 25 -15.61 -5.03 -3.35
C ILE A 25 -14.28 -5.64 -2.90
N THR A 26 -14.30 -6.80 -2.22
CA THR A 26 -13.07 -7.43 -1.69
C THR A 26 -12.12 -7.90 -2.77
N VAL A 27 -12.61 -8.38 -3.90
CA VAL A 27 -11.80 -8.89 -5.00
C VAL A 27 -11.64 -7.86 -6.12
N GLY A 28 -12.72 -7.14 -6.45
CA GLY A 28 -12.75 -6.20 -7.57
C GLY A 28 -11.98 -4.92 -7.29
N LEU A 29 -12.13 -4.34 -6.11
CA LEU A 29 -11.48 -3.07 -5.77
C LEU A 29 -9.94 -3.16 -5.80
N PRO A 30 -9.28 -4.17 -5.18
CA PRO A 30 -7.83 -4.30 -5.29
C PRO A 30 -7.33 -4.49 -6.74
N LYS A 31 -8.06 -5.26 -7.56
CA LYS A 31 -7.72 -5.45 -8.97
C LYS A 31 -7.87 -4.16 -9.78
N LEU A 32 -8.94 -3.40 -9.54
CA LEU A 32 -9.15 -2.11 -10.16
C LEU A 32 -8.06 -1.11 -9.79
N LEU A 33 -7.68 -1.05 -8.51
CA LEU A 33 -6.58 -0.24 -8.03
C LEU A 33 -5.25 -0.67 -8.64
N ALA A 34 -4.96 -1.96 -8.70
CA ALA A 34 -3.74 -2.50 -9.31
C ALA A 34 -3.62 -2.10 -10.77
N TRP A 35 -4.70 -2.19 -11.54
CA TRP A 35 -4.76 -1.76 -12.93
C TRP A 35 -4.61 -0.25 -13.07
N SER A 36 -5.36 0.54 -12.29
CA SER A 36 -5.35 2.01 -12.34
C SER A 36 -4.01 2.61 -11.90
N LEU A 37 -3.33 2.00 -10.93
CA LEU A 37 -2.06 2.48 -10.37
C LEU A 37 -0.84 1.81 -11.00
N ASN A 38 -1.07 0.93 -12.00
CA ASN A 38 -0.03 0.22 -12.75
C ASN A 38 0.98 -0.51 -11.83
N ILE A 39 0.47 -1.22 -10.82
CA ILE A 39 1.28 -1.95 -9.85
C ILE A 39 0.50 -3.16 -9.30
N PRO A 40 1.16 -4.34 -9.13
CA PRO A 40 0.48 -5.54 -8.60
C PRO A 40 -0.04 -5.37 -7.15
N TYR A 41 0.67 -4.59 -6.33
CA TYR A 41 0.36 -4.35 -4.92
C TYR A 41 0.13 -2.86 -4.66
N PRO A 42 -1.10 -2.35 -4.92
CA PRO A 42 -1.41 -0.91 -4.86
C PRO A 42 -1.50 -0.34 -3.45
N MET A 43 -1.34 -1.16 -2.44
CA MET A 43 -1.42 -0.76 -1.03
C MET A 43 -0.31 -1.41 -0.21
N ALA A 44 0.25 -0.68 0.76
CA ALA A 44 1.23 -1.17 1.70
C ALA A 44 0.90 -0.70 3.12
N THR A 45 1.22 -1.54 4.11
CA THR A 45 1.12 -1.18 5.53
C THR A 45 2.47 -0.73 6.04
N ILE A 46 2.51 0.38 6.76
CA ILE A 46 3.70 0.86 7.46
C ILE A 46 3.91 0.02 8.72
N THR A 47 5.06 -0.64 8.82
CA THR A 47 5.39 -1.57 9.91
C THR A 47 6.46 -1.04 10.85
N SER A 48 6.97 0.17 10.64
CA SER A 48 8.01 0.79 11.46
C SER A 48 7.84 2.30 11.61
N GLY A 49 8.54 2.88 12.57
CA GLY A 49 8.54 4.32 12.82
C GLY A 49 9.53 5.13 11.97
N SER A 50 10.28 4.52 11.03
CA SER A 50 11.34 5.20 10.26
C SER A 50 10.85 6.39 9.42
N MET A 51 9.56 6.42 9.08
CA MET A 51 8.94 7.49 8.29
C MET A 51 8.13 8.49 9.13
N TRP A 52 8.25 8.45 10.47
CA TRP A 52 7.62 9.46 11.32
C TRP A 52 8.27 10.84 11.07
N PRO A 53 7.52 11.96 11.02
CA PRO A 53 6.09 12.10 11.26
C PRO A 53 5.18 11.92 10.03
N ALA A 54 5.74 11.79 8.82
CA ALA A 54 4.95 11.73 7.59
C ALA A 54 4.04 10.51 7.54
N LEU A 55 4.58 9.34 7.91
CA LEU A 55 3.85 8.07 8.03
C LEU A 55 4.09 7.47 9.40
N LYS A 56 3.06 6.81 9.94
CA LYS A 56 3.10 6.14 11.24
C LYS A 56 2.93 4.63 11.07
N GLU A 57 3.49 3.88 11.99
CA GLU A 57 3.20 2.44 12.08
C GLU A 57 1.69 2.20 12.15
N GLY A 58 1.21 1.22 11.38
CA GLY A 58 -0.21 0.92 11.24
C GLY A 58 -0.93 1.73 10.16
N ASP A 59 -0.32 2.74 9.55
CA ASP A 59 -0.92 3.42 8.41
C ASP A 59 -0.97 2.49 7.18
N LEU A 60 -2.06 2.57 6.43
CA LEU A 60 -2.19 1.97 5.11
C LEU A 60 -1.95 3.07 4.06
N VAL A 61 -0.98 2.87 3.18
CA VAL A 61 -0.63 3.81 2.11
C VAL A 61 -0.95 3.25 0.74
N PHE A 62 -1.26 4.14 -0.22
CA PHE A 62 -1.49 3.76 -1.61
C PHE A 62 -0.20 3.97 -2.41
N ILE A 63 0.12 2.99 -3.26
CA ILE A 63 1.34 2.94 -4.06
C ILE A 63 0.97 3.02 -5.53
N LYS A 64 1.66 3.87 -6.27
CA LYS A 64 1.62 3.95 -7.74
C LYS A 64 2.91 3.37 -8.30
N GLY A 65 2.81 2.54 -9.35
CA GLY A 65 3.96 2.02 -10.07
C GLY A 65 4.79 3.15 -10.69
N VAL A 66 6.09 2.92 -10.82
CA VAL A 66 7.05 3.79 -11.53
C VAL A 66 7.70 2.99 -12.65
N GLN A 67 7.99 3.65 -13.78
CA GLN A 67 8.60 3.00 -14.95
C GLN A 67 10.09 3.31 -15.08
N GLY A 68 10.63 4.18 -14.22
CA GLY A 68 12.03 4.54 -14.22
C GLY A 68 12.31 5.88 -13.53
N LYS A 69 13.56 6.36 -13.75
CA LYS A 69 14.08 7.58 -13.11
C LYS A 69 13.18 8.82 -13.35
N ASN A 70 12.63 8.96 -14.56
CA ASN A 70 11.83 10.14 -14.93
C ASN A 70 10.52 10.28 -14.16
N ASP A 71 10.04 9.19 -13.54
CA ASP A 71 8.85 9.20 -12.71
C ASP A 71 9.12 9.59 -11.26
N LEU A 72 10.39 9.78 -10.89
CA LEU A 72 10.84 10.00 -9.52
C LEU A 72 11.37 11.43 -9.34
N ASN A 73 11.05 12.02 -8.19
CA ASN A 73 11.55 13.32 -7.77
C ASN A 73 12.15 13.23 -6.38
N ILE A 74 13.08 14.12 -6.07
CA ILE A 74 13.54 14.33 -4.68
C ILE A 74 12.32 14.71 -3.83
N GLY A 75 12.17 14.05 -2.68
CA GLY A 75 11.03 14.20 -1.79
C GLY A 75 9.94 13.12 -1.94
N ASP A 76 9.91 12.39 -3.06
CA ASP A 76 8.98 11.25 -3.21
C ASP A 76 9.26 10.18 -2.13
N ILE A 77 8.20 9.60 -1.57
CA ILE A 77 8.31 8.44 -0.70
C ILE A 77 8.13 7.21 -1.59
N ILE A 78 9.16 6.36 -1.66
CA ILE A 78 9.17 5.19 -2.53
C ILE A 78 9.14 3.90 -1.74
N VAL A 79 8.67 2.85 -2.40
CA VAL A 79 8.79 1.46 -1.98
C VAL A 79 9.85 0.82 -2.84
N TYR A 80 10.87 0.24 -2.25
CA TYR A 80 11.91 -0.47 -2.98
C TYR A 80 12.25 -1.80 -2.31
N ARG A 81 12.78 -2.74 -3.11
CA ARG A 81 13.27 -4.02 -2.61
C ARG A 81 14.66 -3.82 -2.01
N ASN A 82 14.80 -4.14 -0.75
CA ASN A 82 16.12 -4.20 -0.11
C ASN A 82 16.73 -5.57 -0.37
N ASN A 83 17.74 -5.61 -1.25
CA ASN A 83 18.40 -6.85 -1.67
C ASN A 83 19.23 -7.52 -0.58
N LEU A 84 19.57 -6.81 0.51
CA LEU A 84 20.35 -7.36 1.63
C LEU A 84 19.53 -8.34 2.48
N ASN A 85 18.24 -8.05 2.68
CA ASN A 85 17.36 -8.84 3.53
C ASN A 85 16.10 -9.35 2.80
N ASN A 86 16.02 -9.12 1.49
CA ASN A 86 14.89 -9.48 0.63
C ASN A 86 13.52 -8.97 1.16
N THR A 87 13.51 -7.78 1.76
CA THR A 87 12.30 -7.12 2.27
C THR A 87 12.00 -5.86 1.48
N PHE A 88 10.80 -5.32 1.66
CA PHE A 88 10.43 -4.02 1.12
C PHE A 88 10.69 -2.92 2.15
N THR A 89 11.32 -1.84 1.69
CA THR A 89 11.58 -0.64 2.49
C THR A 89 10.78 0.52 1.91
N ILE A 90 10.26 1.39 2.78
CA ILE A 90 9.53 2.60 2.40
C ILE A 90 10.26 3.79 2.99
N HIS A 91 10.98 4.54 2.15
CA HIS A 91 11.74 5.73 2.56
C HIS A 91 11.62 6.86 1.54
N ARG A 92 12.10 8.05 1.92
CA ARG A 92 12.06 9.25 1.08
C ARG A 92 13.31 9.37 0.22
N VAL A 93 13.13 9.69 -1.06
CA VAL A 93 14.20 10.03 -1.99
C VAL A 93 14.86 11.32 -1.55
N VAL A 94 16.16 11.29 -1.29
CA VAL A 94 16.96 12.45 -0.90
C VAL A 94 17.97 12.84 -1.98
N GLU A 95 18.34 11.91 -2.86
CA GLU A 95 19.26 12.16 -3.99
C GLU A 95 18.84 11.31 -5.19
N LEU A 96 19.01 11.87 -6.39
CA LEU A 96 18.82 11.16 -7.67
C LEU A 96 20.16 11.19 -8.42
N GLY A 97 20.85 10.06 -8.45
CA GLY A 97 22.07 9.85 -9.25
C GLY A 97 21.76 9.42 -10.68
N GLU A 98 22.80 9.08 -11.43
CA GLU A 98 22.67 8.62 -12.82
C GLU A 98 22.13 7.19 -12.86
N ASP A 99 22.74 6.25 -12.14
CA ASP A 99 22.40 4.83 -12.12
C ASP A 99 21.61 4.39 -10.88
N ALA A 100 21.64 5.18 -9.81
CA ALA A 100 21.02 4.87 -8.54
C ALA A 100 20.51 6.12 -7.84
N LEU A 101 19.59 5.93 -6.91
CA LEU A 101 19.09 6.97 -6.04
C LEU A 101 19.46 6.67 -4.58
N THR A 102 19.40 7.68 -3.72
CA THR A 102 19.60 7.53 -2.28
C THR A 102 18.32 7.89 -1.55
N THR A 103 17.95 7.06 -0.59
CA THR A 103 16.79 7.30 0.27
C THR A 103 17.20 7.55 1.71
N ARG A 104 16.23 8.03 2.51
CA ARG A 104 16.37 8.14 3.95
C ARG A 104 14.98 8.08 4.59
N GLY A 105 14.85 7.37 5.70
CA GLY A 105 13.67 7.46 6.57
C GLY A 105 13.58 8.85 7.20
N ASP A 106 12.37 9.40 7.29
CA ASP A 106 12.16 10.76 7.82
C ASP A 106 12.63 10.90 9.29
N ALA A 107 12.58 9.80 10.05
CA ALA A 107 13.08 9.73 11.42
C ALA A 107 14.54 9.24 11.54
N ASN A 108 15.20 8.89 10.43
CA ASN A 108 16.55 8.35 10.44
C ASN A 108 17.60 9.46 10.35
N PHE A 109 18.72 9.31 11.04
CA PHE A 109 19.85 10.23 10.98
C PHE A 109 20.71 10.03 9.72
N SER A 110 20.88 8.77 9.29
CA SER A 110 21.72 8.42 8.16
C SER A 110 20.91 8.11 6.90
N LYS A 111 21.55 8.34 5.75
CA LYS A 111 21.02 7.90 4.45
C LYS A 111 21.16 6.38 4.31
N ASP A 112 20.31 5.82 3.49
CA ASP A 112 20.39 4.41 3.10
C ASP A 112 21.53 4.20 2.08
N ALA A 113 21.91 2.94 1.86
CA ALA A 113 22.77 2.58 0.75
C ALA A 113 22.10 2.92 -0.60
N PRO A 114 22.85 3.18 -1.67
CA PRO A 114 22.30 3.46 -2.98
C PRO A 114 21.34 2.36 -3.44
N VAL A 115 20.18 2.78 -3.97
CA VAL A 115 19.12 1.92 -4.49
C VAL A 115 19.09 2.04 -6.00
N ARG A 116 19.17 0.93 -6.72
CA ARG A 116 19.05 0.94 -8.19
C ARG A 116 17.60 1.24 -8.59
N TYR A 117 17.42 1.91 -9.73
CA TYR A 117 16.09 2.24 -10.23
C TYR A 117 15.23 1.00 -10.49
N GLU A 118 15.83 -0.13 -10.88
CA GLU A 118 15.14 -1.40 -11.09
C GLU A 118 14.61 -2.06 -9.81
N ASP A 119 15.18 -1.72 -8.64
CA ASP A 119 14.72 -2.19 -7.35
C ASP A 119 13.54 -1.37 -6.81
N VAL A 120 13.19 -0.24 -7.46
CA VAL A 120 12.05 0.60 -7.07
C VAL A 120 10.75 -0.03 -7.56
N VAL A 121 9.88 -0.38 -6.64
CA VAL A 121 8.59 -1.00 -6.91
C VAL A 121 7.54 0.06 -7.27
N GLY A 122 7.59 1.21 -6.60
CA GLY A 122 6.64 2.29 -6.81
C GLY A 122 6.85 3.43 -5.82
N LYS A 123 5.98 4.44 -5.92
CA LYS A 123 5.98 5.58 -4.99
C LYS A 123 4.60 5.76 -4.35
N THR A 124 4.56 6.34 -3.15
CA THR A 124 3.30 6.65 -2.50
C THR A 124 2.52 7.68 -3.31
N LEU A 125 1.21 7.46 -3.43
CA LEU A 125 0.32 8.51 -3.94
C LEU A 125 0.37 9.72 -3.02
N THR A 126 0.42 10.90 -3.64
CA THR A 126 0.40 12.18 -2.92
C THR A 126 -0.87 12.94 -3.28
N VAL A 127 -1.59 13.40 -2.26
CA VAL A 127 -2.78 14.22 -2.40
C VAL A 127 -2.55 15.52 -1.61
N PHE A 128 -2.66 16.66 -2.28
CA PHE A 128 -2.37 17.99 -1.69
C PHE A 128 -1.00 18.06 -0.99
N GLY A 129 0.05 17.48 -1.59
CA GLY A 129 1.42 17.49 -1.06
C GLY A 129 1.67 16.55 0.12
N ARG A 130 0.70 15.69 0.48
CA ARG A 130 0.82 14.72 1.58
C ARG A 130 0.62 13.29 1.07
N PRO A 131 1.29 12.29 1.66
CA PRO A 131 1.06 10.89 1.31
C PRO A 131 -0.42 10.52 1.54
N ALA A 132 -1.05 9.93 0.53
CA ALA A 132 -2.40 9.39 0.65
C ALA A 132 -2.35 8.17 1.57
N ARG A 133 -2.91 8.29 2.77
CA ARG A 133 -2.90 7.23 3.78
C ARG A 133 -4.25 7.11 4.48
N VAL A 134 -4.55 5.90 4.94
CA VAL A 134 -5.65 5.64 5.87
C VAL A 134 -5.03 5.30 7.22
N PRO A 135 -5.14 6.21 8.21
CA PRO A 135 -4.54 6.01 9.52
C PRO A 135 -5.07 4.74 10.19
N ASN A 136 -4.16 3.97 10.80
CA ASN A 136 -4.45 2.75 11.56
C ASN A 136 -5.13 1.60 10.78
N ALA A 137 -5.45 1.76 9.51
CA ALA A 137 -6.11 0.70 8.72
C ALA A 137 -5.20 -0.51 8.46
N GLY A 138 -3.88 -0.33 8.54
CA GLY A 138 -2.89 -1.39 8.38
C GLY A 138 -2.76 -2.33 9.59
N PHE A 139 -3.22 -1.95 10.78
CA PHE A 139 -3.11 -2.81 11.97
C PHE A 139 -3.85 -4.15 11.80
N ILE A 140 -4.92 -4.18 11.02
CA ILE A 140 -5.64 -5.43 10.72
C ILE A 140 -4.72 -6.44 10.03
N THR A 141 -3.93 -5.99 9.06
CA THR A 141 -2.97 -6.84 8.32
C THR A 141 -1.77 -7.22 9.18
N VAL A 142 -1.24 -6.29 9.97
CA VAL A 142 -0.13 -6.54 10.91
C VAL A 142 -0.54 -7.58 11.95
N TYR A 143 -1.74 -7.43 12.54
CA TYR A 143 -2.26 -8.36 13.53
C TYR A 143 -2.54 -9.76 12.94
N ALA A 144 -3.13 -9.82 11.75
CA ALA A 144 -3.39 -11.07 11.04
C ALA A 144 -2.08 -11.83 10.73
N ASN A 145 -1.08 -11.15 10.20
CA ASN A 145 0.23 -11.76 9.89
C ASN A 145 0.95 -12.25 11.16
N LYS A 146 0.89 -11.51 12.25
CA LYS A 146 1.50 -11.92 13.53
C LYS A 146 0.86 -13.18 14.09
N LYS A 147 -0.45 -13.36 13.92
CA LYS A 147 -1.20 -14.52 14.40
C LYS A 147 -1.05 -15.75 13.51
N LEU A 148 -0.77 -15.58 12.23
CA LEU A 148 -0.58 -16.68 11.26
C LEU A 148 0.86 -17.25 11.30
N ASN A 149 1.83 -16.50 11.85
CA ASN A 149 3.24 -16.89 11.94
C ASN A 149 3.65 -17.38 13.36
N GLN A 150 2.69 -17.56 14.25
CA GLN A 150 2.82 -18.24 15.55
C GLN A 150 2.21 -19.65 15.50
#